data_ca707540ca8ed63863e0e07d6a9390c6
#
_entry.id   ca707540ca8ed63863e0e07d6a9390c6
#
_cell.length_a   1.000
_cell.length_b   1.000
_cell.length_c   1.000
_cell.angle_alpha   90.00
_cell.angle_beta   90.00
_cell.angle_gamma   90.00
#
_symmetry.space_group_name_H-M   'P 1'
#
loop_
_entity.id
_entity.type
_entity.pdbx_description
1 polymer ?
#
loop_
_entity_poly.entity_id
_entity_poly.type
_entity_poly.pdbx_seq_one_letter_code
_entity_poly.pdbx_strand_id
1 'polypeptide(L)'
;MGGPETNPITSFHAIEELSKADGSVGWCAMLSSGTGVFTGWLDADVGQSMFGRPPDFRLAGSIRPEGRAIIADGGYIVTGQWDYASGVNHANWLLCTCKVEDGNGPQLTDQGTPVTRVLLAPVNAAIIIDTWDVMGMRGTGSNDFVLNDVFVPDERTFSLLDTPREEGPLYHPRFFFTGLWTQTVANALGMARGAMNAFLELAAESGSTMSPTLLRDRPAAQSAVGEAEAIISGARAYVLDSVGRAWQATRDGNQDPSREIAQSRLAITRGIRESVRAVDILFHAAGSNAVHRRHPLERFFRDIHVAAQHIAGLPSNIEAGGRVMLGLEPGGPGW
;
A
#
# COMPACT_ATOMS: atom_id res chain seq x y z
N MET A 1 -21.35 4.66 2.41
CA MET A 1 -21.08 3.57 3.35
C MET A 1 -20.63 4.04 4.72
N GLY A 2 -20.72 5.33 4.99
CA GLY A 2 -20.49 5.93 6.30
C GLY A 2 -19.02 6.05 6.72
N GLY A 3 -18.10 5.79 5.84
CA GLY A 3 -16.69 6.15 6.04
C GLY A 3 -16.50 7.66 5.91
N PRO A 4 -15.49 8.27 6.56
CA PRO A 4 -15.30 9.72 6.56
C PRO A 4 -14.77 10.29 5.22
N GLU A 5 -14.47 9.46 4.23
CA GLU A 5 -13.86 9.85 2.94
C GLU A 5 -12.74 10.89 3.11
N THR A 6 -11.85 10.59 4.03
CA THR A 6 -10.80 11.52 4.48
C THR A 6 -9.89 11.88 3.31
N ASN A 7 -9.45 13.12 3.27
CA ASN A 7 -8.47 13.50 2.26
C ASN A 7 -7.16 12.71 2.45
N PRO A 8 -6.38 12.47 1.38
CA PRO A 8 -5.20 11.61 1.42
C PRO A 8 -4.10 12.12 2.38
N ILE A 9 -4.06 13.43 2.68
CA ILE A 9 -3.09 13.98 3.63
C ILE A 9 -3.44 13.59 5.08
N THR A 10 -4.72 13.59 5.44
CA THR A 10 -5.16 13.12 6.75
C THR A 10 -4.89 11.64 6.93
N SER A 11 -5.19 10.82 5.91
CA SER A 11 -4.87 9.39 5.91
C SER A 11 -3.36 9.16 5.99
N PHE A 12 -2.56 9.95 5.25
CA PHE A 12 -1.10 9.91 5.33
C PHE A 12 -0.61 10.08 6.77
N HIS A 13 -1.06 11.12 7.49
CA HIS A 13 -0.61 11.36 8.86
C HIS A 13 -1.00 10.22 9.82
N ALA A 14 -2.19 9.65 9.68
CA ALA A 14 -2.62 8.52 10.50
C ALA A 14 -1.74 7.28 10.26
N ILE A 15 -1.47 6.93 9.00
CA ILE A 15 -0.63 5.78 8.66
C ILE A 15 0.83 6.02 9.01
N GLU A 16 1.36 7.22 8.79
CA GLU A 16 2.71 7.62 9.19
C GLU A 16 2.93 7.40 10.69
N GLU A 17 1.99 7.85 11.54
CA GLU A 17 2.12 7.73 12.99
C GLU A 17 2.01 6.27 13.48
N LEU A 18 1.11 5.46 12.91
CA LEU A 18 1.05 4.03 13.19
C LEU A 18 2.34 3.31 12.79
N SER A 19 2.87 3.62 11.61
CA SER A 19 4.07 2.98 11.06
C SER A 19 5.35 3.38 11.77
N LYS A 20 5.37 4.53 12.41
CA LYS A 20 6.45 4.99 13.29
C LYS A 20 6.59 4.08 14.52
N ALA A 21 5.51 3.50 15.01
CA ALA A 21 5.53 2.51 16.08
C ALA A 21 5.84 1.10 15.55
N ASP A 22 5.16 0.68 14.47
CA ASP A 22 5.34 -0.63 13.85
C ASP A 22 4.89 -0.61 12.38
N GLY A 23 5.80 -0.99 11.46
CA GLY A 23 5.55 -1.00 10.02
C GLY A 23 4.42 -1.94 9.61
N SER A 24 4.31 -3.11 10.24
CA SER A 24 3.25 -4.08 9.94
C SER A 24 1.87 -3.60 10.38
N VAL A 25 1.78 -2.93 11.53
CA VAL A 25 0.52 -2.32 12.00
C VAL A 25 0.07 -1.23 11.04
N GLY A 26 0.97 -0.31 10.66
CA GLY A 26 0.64 0.73 9.68
C GLY A 26 0.23 0.16 8.33
N TRP A 27 0.90 -0.91 7.87
CA TRP A 27 0.57 -1.60 6.63
C TRP A 27 -0.84 -2.21 6.63
N CYS A 28 -1.18 -2.95 7.67
CA CYS A 28 -2.52 -3.53 7.80
C CYS A 28 -3.60 -2.45 7.90
N ALA A 29 -3.33 -1.36 8.64
CA ALA A 29 -4.25 -0.23 8.76
C ALA A 29 -4.48 0.47 7.41
N MET A 30 -3.40 0.69 6.61
CA MET A 30 -3.54 1.31 5.29
C MET A 30 -4.31 0.43 4.31
N LEU A 31 -4.10 -0.88 4.33
CA LEU A 31 -4.85 -1.78 3.45
C LEU A 31 -6.31 -1.84 3.85
N SER A 32 -6.63 -2.02 5.13
CA SER A 32 -8.03 -2.02 5.59
C SER A 32 -8.75 -0.72 5.27
N SER A 33 -8.10 0.45 5.46
CA SER A 33 -8.71 1.75 5.16
C SER A 33 -8.75 2.05 3.67
N GLY A 34 -7.67 1.75 2.94
CA GLY A 34 -7.56 2.02 1.50
C GLY A 34 -8.48 1.14 0.67
N THR A 35 -8.59 -0.16 1.01
CA THR A 35 -9.48 -1.07 0.28
C THR A 35 -10.96 -0.74 0.47
N GLY A 36 -11.32 0.03 1.49
CA GLY A 36 -12.68 0.57 1.64
C GLY A 36 -13.14 1.39 0.44
N VAL A 37 -12.23 2.04 -0.28
CA VAL A 37 -12.56 2.83 -1.49
C VAL A 37 -13.12 1.94 -2.62
N PHE A 38 -12.72 0.67 -2.71
CA PHE A 38 -13.27 -0.27 -3.70
C PHE A 38 -14.77 -0.48 -3.60
N THR A 39 -15.35 -0.23 -2.43
CA THR A 39 -16.79 -0.32 -2.24
C THR A 39 -17.59 0.74 -3.00
N GLY A 40 -16.93 1.80 -3.49
CA GLY A 40 -17.53 2.82 -4.35
C GLY A 40 -17.97 2.32 -5.73
N TRP A 41 -17.63 1.09 -6.11
CA TRP A 41 -18.13 0.42 -7.31
C TRP A 41 -19.38 -0.45 -7.06
N LEU A 42 -19.72 -0.72 -5.80
CA LEU A 42 -20.91 -1.52 -5.43
C LEU A 42 -22.15 -0.65 -5.35
N ASP A 43 -23.31 -1.31 -5.45
CA ASP A 43 -24.57 -0.68 -5.05
C ASP A 43 -24.52 -0.31 -3.57
N ALA A 44 -25.05 0.87 -3.23
CA ALA A 44 -25.00 1.39 -1.85
C ALA A 44 -25.60 0.44 -0.82
N ASP A 45 -26.74 -0.19 -1.14
CA ASP A 45 -27.43 -1.15 -0.26
C ASP A 45 -26.57 -2.41 -0.06
N VAL A 46 -25.91 -2.89 -1.11
CA VAL A 46 -25.00 -4.04 -1.04
C VAL A 46 -23.80 -3.70 -0.18
N GLY A 47 -23.14 -2.57 -0.46
CA GLY A 47 -22.04 -2.09 0.35
C GLY A 47 -22.43 -1.90 1.82
N GLN A 48 -23.60 -1.33 2.09
CA GLN A 48 -24.10 -1.15 3.44
C GLN A 48 -24.38 -2.47 4.16
N SER A 49 -24.94 -3.46 3.46
CA SER A 49 -25.21 -4.79 4.01
C SER A 49 -23.93 -5.52 4.40
N MET A 50 -22.86 -5.36 3.60
CA MET A 50 -21.58 -6.00 3.82
C MET A 50 -20.74 -5.29 4.89
N PHE A 51 -20.75 -3.95 4.90
CA PHE A 51 -19.79 -3.13 5.61
C PHE A 51 -20.41 -2.10 6.57
N GLY A 52 -21.73 -2.03 6.67
CA GLY A 52 -22.48 -0.95 7.34
C GLY A 52 -22.33 -0.86 8.86
N ARG A 53 -21.46 -1.67 9.49
CA ARG A 53 -21.19 -1.62 10.93
C ARG A 53 -19.69 -1.54 11.19
N PRO A 54 -19.08 -0.33 11.29
CA PRO A 54 -17.76 -0.20 11.90
C PRO A 54 -17.83 -0.68 13.37
N PRO A 55 -16.87 -1.45 13.90
CA PRO A 55 -15.56 -1.79 13.35
C PRO A 55 -15.50 -3.12 12.57
N ASP A 56 -16.60 -3.66 12.12
CA ASP A 56 -16.62 -5.03 11.53
C ASP A 56 -16.10 -5.09 10.09
N PHE A 57 -15.76 -3.94 9.49
CA PHE A 57 -15.16 -3.91 8.15
C PHE A 57 -13.67 -4.19 8.20
N ARG A 58 -13.26 -5.38 7.75
CA ARG A 58 -11.87 -5.77 7.59
C ARG A 58 -11.73 -6.54 6.28
N LEU A 59 -11.23 -5.86 5.25
CA LEU A 59 -10.99 -6.42 3.93
C LEU A 59 -9.50 -6.73 3.77
N ALA A 60 -9.18 -7.95 3.38
CA ALA A 60 -7.89 -8.36 2.85
C ALA A 60 -8.05 -8.87 1.42
N GLY A 61 -6.96 -9.12 0.72
CA GLY A 61 -7.05 -9.71 -0.61
C GLY A 61 -5.97 -9.23 -1.56
N SER A 62 -6.15 -9.56 -2.82
CA SER A 62 -5.18 -9.26 -3.87
C SER A 62 -5.87 -8.73 -5.13
N ILE A 63 -5.31 -7.65 -5.68
CA ILE A 63 -5.74 -7.09 -6.98
C ILE A 63 -5.10 -7.83 -8.16
N ARG A 64 -4.26 -8.84 -7.91
CA ARG A 64 -3.63 -9.65 -8.95
C ARG A 64 -4.67 -10.62 -9.55
N PRO A 65 -4.82 -10.70 -10.88
CA PRO A 65 -5.82 -11.54 -11.53
C PRO A 65 -5.38 -13.02 -11.60
N GLU A 66 -5.18 -13.63 -10.42
CA GLU A 66 -4.67 -15.01 -10.30
C GLU A 66 -5.79 -16.05 -10.35
N GLY A 67 -7.04 -15.64 -10.03
CA GLY A 67 -8.18 -16.54 -10.08
C GLY A 67 -8.89 -16.55 -11.43
N ARG A 68 -9.83 -17.51 -11.56
CA ARG A 68 -10.84 -17.57 -12.62
C ARG A 68 -12.24 -17.41 -12.03
N ALA A 69 -13.11 -16.74 -12.77
CA ALA A 69 -14.50 -16.53 -12.45
C ALA A 69 -15.35 -17.04 -13.61
N ILE A 70 -15.96 -18.21 -13.46
CA ILE A 70 -16.82 -18.81 -14.47
C ILE A 70 -18.21 -18.22 -14.32
N ILE A 71 -18.76 -17.68 -15.42
CA ILE A 71 -20.11 -17.10 -15.44
C ILE A 71 -21.14 -18.18 -15.06
N ALA A 72 -22.00 -17.86 -14.11
CA ALA A 72 -23.11 -18.69 -13.65
C ALA A 72 -24.37 -17.84 -13.53
N ASP A 73 -25.53 -18.50 -13.34
CA ASP A 73 -26.79 -17.77 -13.17
C ASP A 73 -26.77 -16.89 -11.91
N GLY A 74 -26.89 -15.59 -12.08
CA GLY A 74 -26.89 -14.57 -11.04
C GLY A 74 -25.53 -14.29 -10.41
N GLY A 75 -24.40 -14.73 -11.01
CA GLY A 75 -23.06 -14.49 -10.49
C GLY A 75 -21.94 -15.29 -11.12
N TYR A 76 -20.96 -15.66 -10.32
CA TYR A 76 -19.75 -16.36 -10.77
C TYR A 76 -19.38 -17.50 -9.83
N ILE A 77 -18.88 -18.58 -10.39
CA ILE A 77 -18.16 -19.63 -9.64
C ILE A 77 -16.67 -19.29 -9.67
N VAL A 78 -16.10 -19.06 -8.49
CA VAL A 78 -14.74 -18.53 -8.31
C VAL A 78 -13.81 -19.61 -7.79
N THR A 79 -12.69 -19.81 -8.50
CA THR A 79 -11.62 -20.72 -8.09
C THR A 79 -10.29 -20.05 -8.32
N GLY A 80 -9.37 -20.13 -7.35
CA GLY A 80 -8.01 -19.60 -7.47
C GLY A 80 -7.26 -19.58 -6.16
N GLN A 81 -5.98 -19.20 -6.25
CA GLN A 81 -5.13 -18.92 -5.12
C GLN A 81 -4.54 -17.53 -5.31
N TRP A 82 -4.56 -16.72 -4.27
CA TRP A 82 -4.02 -15.36 -4.26
C TRP A 82 -3.00 -15.22 -3.15
N ASP A 83 -1.91 -14.60 -3.49
CA ASP A 83 -0.81 -14.26 -2.59
C ASP A 83 -0.92 -12.83 -2.01
N TYR A 84 -0.07 -12.54 -1.05
CA TYR A 84 0.07 -11.20 -0.43
C TYR A 84 -1.22 -10.64 0.20
N ALA A 85 -2.09 -11.48 0.75
CA ALA A 85 -3.30 -11.06 1.41
C ALA A 85 -3.02 -10.50 2.84
N SER A 86 -2.37 -9.34 2.90
CA SER A 86 -2.00 -8.72 4.18
C SER A 86 -3.20 -8.53 5.09
N GLY A 87 -3.10 -8.97 6.35
CA GLY A 87 -4.17 -8.90 7.32
C GLY A 87 -5.24 -9.97 7.19
N VAL A 88 -5.07 -10.98 6.34
CA VAL A 88 -6.07 -12.03 6.07
C VAL A 88 -6.51 -12.78 7.33
N ASN A 89 -5.62 -12.96 8.30
CA ASN A 89 -5.92 -13.67 9.55
C ASN A 89 -6.97 -12.98 10.43
N HIS A 90 -7.27 -11.71 10.19
CA HIS A 90 -8.30 -10.95 10.93
C HIS A 90 -9.31 -10.26 10.00
N ALA A 91 -9.26 -10.57 8.71
CA ALA A 91 -10.27 -10.12 7.74
C ALA A 91 -11.59 -10.86 7.92
N ASN A 92 -12.68 -10.24 7.49
CA ASN A 92 -13.98 -10.89 7.37
C ASN A 92 -14.46 -10.97 5.91
N TRP A 93 -13.84 -10.17 5.03
CA TRP A 93 -14.06 -10.21 3.59
C TRP A 93 -12.74 -10.30 2.83
N LEU A 94 -12.81 -10.94 1.66
CA LEU A 94 -11.68 -11.11 0.73
C LEU A 94 -12.00 -10.43 -0.59
N LEU A 95 -11.04 -9.65 -1.08
CA LEU A 95 -11.02 -9.09 -2.42
C LEU A 95 -10.21 -10.03 -3.33
N CYS A 96 -10.85 -10.55 -4.35
CA CYS A 96 -10.28 -11.50 -5.29
C CYS A 96 -10.38 -10.92 -6.70
N THR A 97 -9.29 -10.73 -7.41
CA THR A 97 -9.35 -10.37 -8.83
C THR A 97 -9.21 -11.64 -9.67
N CYS A 98 -10.13 -11.83 -10.60
CA CYS A 98 -10.22 -13.01 -11.45
C CYS A 98 -10.25 -12.64 -12.92
N LYS A 99 -9.80 -13.57 -13.76
CA LYS A 99 -10.10 -13.58 -15.19
C LYS A 99 -11.50 -14.18 -15.37
N VAL A 100 -12.32 -13.53 -16.18
CA VAL A 100 -13.69 -14.00 -16.47
C VAL A 100 -13.64 -15.06 -17.54
N GLU A 101 -14.33 -16.16 -17.30
CA GLU A 101 -14.46 -17.28 -18.24
C GLU A 101 -15.95 -17.57 -18.53
N ASP A 102 -16.25 -17.96 -19.75
CA ASP A 102 -17.54 -18.55 -20.13
C ASP A 102 -17.35 -20.01 -20.51
N GLY A 103 -18.43 -20.67 -21.01
CA GLY A 103 -18.35 -22.07 -21.42
C GLY A 103 -17.37 -22.38 -22.55
N ASN A 104 -16.80 -21.36 -23.21
CA ASN A 104 -15.86 -21.47 -24.32
C ASN A 104 -14.41 -21.07 -23.93
N GLY A 105 -14.19 -20.60 -22.70
CA GLY A 105 -12.89 -20.18 -22.17
C GLY A 105 -12.84 -18.73 -21.72
N PRO A 106 -11.63 -18.13 -21.59
CA PRO A 106 -11.46 -16.76 -21.11
C PRO A 106 -12.13 -15.75 -22.04
N GLN A 107 -12.90 -14.83 -21.45
CA GLN A 107 -13.38 -13.66 -22.18
C GLN A 107 -12.23 -12.69 -22.43
N LEU A 108 -12.19 -12.15 -23.65
CA LEU A 108 -11.16 -11.18 -24.06
C LEU A 108 -11.79 -9.81 -24.34
N THR A 109 -11.04 -8.77 -24.04
CA THR A 109 -11.34 -7.40 -24.48
C THR A 109 -11.12 -7.25 -25.99
N ASP A 110 -11.55 -6.13 -26.58
CA ASP A 110 -11.27 -5.79 -27.98
C ASP A 110 -9.77 -5.75 -28.30
N GLN A 111 -8.93 -5.58 -27.30
CA GLN A 111 -7.46 -5.59 -27.42
C GLN A 111 -6.82 -6.97 -27.23
N GLY A 112 -7.65 -8.04 -27.08
CA GLY A 112 -7.17 -9.41 -26.90
C GLY A 112 -6.61 -9.71 -25.49
N THR A 113 -6.81 -8.85 -24.51
CA THR A 113 -6.43 -9.09 -23.11
C THR A 113 -7.58 -9.74 -22.33
N PRO A 114 -7.31 -10.62 -21.34
CA PRO A 114 -8.37 -11.21 -20.53
C PRO A 114 -9.21 -10.14 -19.82
N VAL A 115 -10.53 -10.30 -19.88
CA VAL A 115 -11.45 -9.52 -19.05
C VAL A 115 -11.22 -9.90 -17.60
N THR A 116 -11.07 -8.89 -16.73
CA THR A 116 -10.87 -9.10 -15.29
C THR A 116 -12.02 -8.51 -14.50
N ARG A 117 -12.33 -9.16 -13.36
CA ARG A 117 -13.34 -8.70 -12.43
C ARG A 117 -12.86 -8.85 -10.99
N VAL A 118 -13.18 -7.88 -10.17
CA VAL A 118 -12.99 -7.93 -8.72
C VAL A 118 -14.24 -8.54 -8.11
N LEU A 119 -14.06 -9.51 -7.23
CA LEU A 119 -15.14 -10.20 -6.55
C LEU A 119 -14.88 -10.17 -5.04
N LEU A 120 -15.95 -10.03 -4.26
CA LEU A 120 -15.88 -9.97 -2.80
C LEU A 120 -16.50 -11.25 -2.21
N ALA A 121 -15.64 -12.06 -1.58
CA ALA A 121 -16.03 -13.31 -0.93
C ALA A 121 -15.90 -13.19 0.60
N PRO A 122 -16.78 -13.84 1.39
CA PRO A 122 -16.58 -13.90 2.84
C PRO A 122 -15.37 -14.78 3.17
N VAL A 123 -14.59 -14.40 4.18
CA VAL A 123 -13.35 -15.10 4.54
C VAL A 123 -13.57 -16.57 4.93
N ASN A 124 -14.74 -16.90 5.49
CA ASN A 124 -15.07 -18.28 5.87
C ASN A 124 -15.31 -19.23 4.67
N ALA A 125 -15.39 -18.70 3.44
CA ALA A 125 -15.42 -19.49 2.22
C ALA A 125 -14.01 -19.85 1.71
N ALA A 126 -12.96 -19.29 2.32
CA ALA A 126 -11.58 -19.49 1.88
C ALA A 126 -10.81 -20.43 2.81
N ILE A 127 -9.78 -21.05 2.23
CA ILE A 127 -8.72 -21.75 2.96
C ILE A 127 -7.51 -20.81 3.03
N ILE A 128 -7.09 -20.44 4.22
CA ILE A 128 -5.87 -19.63 4.42
C ILE A 128 -4.68 -20.60 4.51
N ILE A 129 -3.62 -20.32 3.73
CA ILE A 129 -2.40 -21.10 3.71
C ILE A 129 -1.30 -20.26 4.35
N ASP A 130 -0.67 -20.78 5.40
CA ASP A 130 0.43 -20.12 6.12
C ASP A 130 1.71 -20.15 5.26
N THR A 131 1.85 -19.12 4.41
CA THR A 131 2.97 -18.97 3.47
C THR A 131 3.88 -17.79 3.81
N TRP A 132 3.50 -16.95 4.82
CA TRP A 132 4.21 -15.69 5.09
C TRP A 132 5.47 -15.89 5.94
N ASP A 133 6.45 -16.65 5.41
CA ASP A 133 7.78 -16.80 6.02
C ASP A 133 8.79 -15.87 5.33
N VAL A 134 8.94 -14.67 5.86
CA VAL A 134 9.66 -13.55 5.23
C VAL A 134 10.60 -12.85 6.20
N MET A 135 11.58 -12.11 5.66
CA MET A 135 12.58 -11.42 6.46
C MET A 135 12.04 -10.24 7.29
N GLY A 136 11.07 -9.50 6.76
CA GLY A 136 10.47 -8.31 7.38
C GLY A 136 8.98 -8.23 7.12
N MET A 137 8.28 -7.25 7.72
CA MET A 137 6.81 -7.12 7.62
C MET A 137 6.07 -8.37 8.08
N ARG A 138 6.66 -9.15 8.99
CA ARG A 138 6.13 -10.45 9.44
C ARG A 138 4.77 -10.32 10.11
N GLY A 139 4.53 -9.20 10.83
CA GLY A 139 3.28 -8.92 11.53
C GLY A 139 2.08 -8.68 10.61
N THR A 140 2.29 -8.52 9.30
CA THR A 140 1.19 -8.37 8.35
C THR A 140 0.45 -9.69 8.08
N GLY A 141 1.11 -10.85 8.32
CA GLY A 141 0.53 -12.16 8.02
C GLY A 141 -0.04 -12.22 6.60
N SER A 142 0.76 -11.75 5.61
CA SER A 142 0.33 -11.65 4.20
C SER A 142 0.28 -13.02 3.54
N ASN A 143 -0.42 -13.94 4.19
CA ASN A 143 -0.59 -15.32 3.77
C ASN A 143 -1.38 -15.43 2.47
N ASP A 144 -1.25 -16.56 1.81
CA ASP A 144 -2.08 -16.93 0.66
C ASP A 144 -3.48 -17.34 1.13
N PHE A 145 -4.46 -17.21 0.24
CA PHE A 145 -5.76 -17.81 0.41
C PHE A 145 -6.25 -18.48 -0.87
N VAL A 146 -7.07 -19.50 -0.71
CA VAL A 146 -7.64 -20.30 -1.81
C VAL A 146 -9.15 -20.27 -1.73
N LEU A 147 -9.80 -20.05 -2.87
CA LEU A 147 -11.22 -20.33 -3.09
C LEU A 147 -11.36 -21.53 -4.03
N ASN A 148 -12.24 -22.46 -3.69
CA ASN A 148 -12.54 -23.65 -4.48
C ASN A 148 -14.02 -23.66 -4.83
N ASP A 149 -14.36 -23.33 -6.08
CA ASP A 149 -15.72 -23.33 -6.63
C ASP A 149 -16.74 -22.56 -5.75
N VAL A 150 -16.35 -21.38 -5.29
CA VAL A 150 -17.18 -20.52 -4.44
C VAL A 150 -18.09 -19.67 -5.31
N PHE A 151 -19.41 -19.73 -5.08
CA PHE A 151 -20.37 -18.85 -5.75
C PHE A 151 -20.29 -17.43 -5.16
N VAL A 152 -20.09 -16.43 -6.02
CA VAL A 152 -20.12 -15.01 -5.69
C VAL A 152 -21.21 -14.35 -6.55
N PRO A 153 -22.25 -13.75 -5.93
CA PRO A 153 -23.33 -13.11 -6.68
C PRO A 153 -22.84 -11.83 -7.38
N ASP A 154 -23.46 -11.51 -8.52
CA ASP A 154 -23.14 -10.36 -9.36
C ASP A 154 -23.03 -9.05 -8.57
N GLU A 155 -23.94 -8.84 -7.62
CA GLU A 155 -24.01 -7.65 -6.78
C GLU A 155 -22.74 -7.40 -5.92
N ARG A 156 -21.91 -8.44 -5.71
CA ARG A 156 -20.64 -8.37 -4.98
C ARG A 156 -19.43 -8.33 -5.91
N THR A 157 -19.65 -7.94 -7.14
CA THR A 157 -18.59 -7.91 -8.16
C THR A 157 -18.58 -6.59 -8.92
N PHE A 158 -17.40 -6.20 -9.41
CA PHE A 158 -17.24 -5.00 -10.23
C PHE A 158 -15.98 -5.09 -11.10
N SER A 159 -15.90 -4.26 -12.12
CA SER A 159 -14.66 -4.00 -12.86
C SER A 159 -14.07 -2.67 -12.44
N LEU A 160 -12.75 -2.60 -12.26
CA LEU A 160 -12.05 -1.32 -12.04
C LEU A 160 -12.04 -0.42 -13.28
N LEU A 161 -12.44 -0.96 -14.44
CA LEU A 161 -12.62 -0.20 -15.68
C LEU A 161 -14.00 0.44 -15.77
N ASP A 162 -14.96 -0.01 -14.95
CA ASP A 162 -16.29 0.59 -14.88
C ASP A 162 -16.21 1.94 -14.14
N THR A 163 -17.14 2.84 -14.47
CA THR A 163 -17.30 4.09 -13.71
C THR A 163 -17.74 3.76 -12.29
N PRO A 164 -17.06 4.29 -11.26
CA PRO A 164 -17.51 4.16 -9.88
C PRO A 164 -18.95 4.67 -9.71
N ARG A 165 -19.72 4.07 -8.83
CA ARG A 165 -21.07 4.52 -8.48
C ARG A 165 -21.07 5.70 -7.49
N GLU A 166 -20.03 5.77 -6.66
CA GLU A 166 -19.80 6.92 -5.78
C GLU A 166 -19.06 8.02 -6.53
N GLU A 167 -19.48 9.26 -6.28
CA GLU A 167 -18.86 10.45 -6.86
C GLU A 167 -17.84 11.04 -5.86
N GLY A 168 -16.80 11.65 -6.38
CA GLY A 168 -15.82 12.36 -5.56
C GLY A 168 -14.38 12.17 -6.01
N PRO A 169 -13.48 13.00 -5.50
CA PRO A 169 -12.08 13.01 -5.97
C PRO A 169 -11.32 11.71 -5.63
N LEU A 170 -11.73 10.94 -4.60
CA LEU A 170 -11.12 9.64 -4.28
C LEU A 170 -11.39 8.59 -5.37
N TYR A 171 -12.51 8.71 -6.09
CA TYR A 171 -12.93 7.79 -7.13
C TYR A 171 -12.50 8.24 -8.53
N HIS A 172 -11.82 9.37 -8.65
CA HIS A 172 -11.35 9.85 -9.93
C HIS A 172 -10.35 8.85 -10.54
N PRO A 173 -10.57 8.34 -11.77
CA PRO A 173 -9.81 7.21 -12.32
C PRO A 173 -8.29 7.40 -12.28
N ARG A 174 -7.80 8.59 -12.60
CA ARG A 174 -6.36 8.88 -12.58
C ARG A 174 -5.80 9.09 -11.17
N PHE A 175 -6.60 9.53 -10.19
CA PHE A 175 -6.14 9.78 -8.82
C PHE A 175 -6.25 8.55 -7.91
N PHE A 176 -7.14 7.63 -8.19
CA PHE A 176 -7.46 6.48 -7.36
C PHE A 176 -6.23 5.74 -6.81
N PHE A 177 -5.36 5.24 -7.70
CA PHE A 177 -4.13 4.57 -7.28
C PHE A 177 -3.14 5.50 -6.59
N THR A 178 -3.09 6.77 -6.97
CA THR A 178 -2.24 7.77 -6.29
C THR A 178 -2.69 7.98 -4.86
N GLY A 179 -4.00 8.03 -4.60
CA GLY A 179 -4.59 8.08 -3.26
C GLY A 179 -4.19 6.87 -2.40
N LEU A 180 -4.28 5.66 -2.95
CA LEU A 180 -3.86 4.43 -2.26
C LEU A 180 -2.35 4.42 -1.98
N TRP A 181 -1.52 4.76 -2.97
CA TRP A 181 -0.06 4.75 -2.82
C TRP A 181 0.48 5.86 -1.90
N THR A 182 -0.31 6.91 -1.66
CA THR A 182 0.01 7.92 -0.64
C THR A 182 0.11 7.29 0.74
N GLN A 183 -0.71 6.29 1.05
CA GLN A 183 -0.62 5.58 2.31
C GLN A 183 0.61 4.63 2.35
N THR A 184 1.02 4.08 1.21
CA THR A 184 2.24 3.25 1.13
C THR A 184 3.50 4.06 1.46
N VAL A 185 3.63 5.27 0.92
CA VAL A 185 4.78 6.13 1.25
C VAL A 185 4.70 6.67 2.68
N ALA A 186 3.50 6.88 3.23
CA ALA A 186 3.31 7.23 4.63
C ALA A 186 3.84 6.12 5.57
N ASN A 187 3.56 4.85 5.22
CA ASN A 187 4.11 3.70 5.94
C ASN A 187 5.65 3.70 5.90
N ALA A 188 6.26 3.91 4.74
CA ALA A 188 7.71 3.95 4.61
C ALA A 188 8.35 5.11 5.39
N LEU A 189 7.79 6.32 5.31
CA LEU A 189 8.29 7.50 6.03
C LEU A 189 8.09 7.36 7.55
N GLY A 190 6.97 6.75 7.97
CA GLY A 190 6.73 6.41 9.37
C GLY A 190 7.79 5.46 9.92
N MET A 191 8.09 4.38 9.20
CA MET A 191 9.16 3.45 9.58
C MET A 191 10.54 4.12 9.63
N ALA A 192 10.86 4.99 8.67
CA ALA A 192 12.11 5.73 8.68
C ALA A 192 12.21 6.67 9.90
N ARG A 193 11.12 7.32 10.28
CA ARG A 193 11.05 8.14 11.49
C ARG A 193 11.17 7.28 12.75
N GLY A 194 10.53 6.10 12.80
CA GLY A 194 10.68 5.13 13.89
C GLY A 194 12.12 4.65 14.03
N ALA A 195 12.79 4.35 12.92
CA ALA A 195 14.20 3.98 12.90
C ALA A 195 15.12 5.11 13.42
N MET A 196 14.85 6.36 13.04
CA MET A 196 15.56 7.53 13.57
C MET A 196 15.41 7.63 15.09
N ASN A 197 14.19 7.50 15.61
CA ASN A 197 13.94 7.57 17.05
C ASN A 197 14.69 6.45 17.79
N ALA A 198 14.61 5.21 17.28
CA ALA A 198 15.32 4.08 17.85
C ALA A 198 16.85 4.26 17.83
N PHE A 199 17.39 4.88 16.76
CA PHE A 199 18.81 5.20 16.67
C PHE A 199 19.21 6.27 17.70
N LEU A 200 18.42 7.32 17.88
CA LEU A 200 18.71 8.39 18.86
C LEU A 200 18.74 7.85 20.29
N GLU A 201 17.79 6.98 20.67
CA GLU A 201 17.78 6.28 21.96
C GLU A 201 19.04 5.42 22.13
N LEU A 202 19.35 4.58 21.12
CA LEU A 202 20.56 3.76 21.11
C LEU A 202 21.82 4.59 21.27
N ALA A 203 21.94 5.68 20.55
CA ALA A 203 23.12 6.53 20.53
C ALA A 203 23.36 7.25 21.87
N ALA A 204 22.29 7.50 22.62
CA ALA A 204 22.35 8.11 23.95
C ALA A 204 22.90 7.15 25.02
N GLU A 205 22.68 5.85 24.86
CA GLU A 205 22.98 4.82 25.87
C GLU A 205 24.19 3.95 25.53
N SER A 206 24.51 3.80 24.24
CA SER A 206 25.51 2.83 23.76
C SER A 206 26.86 3.46 23.44
N GLY A 207 27.92 2.85 23.94
CA GLY A 207 29.29 3.02 23.51
C GLY A 207 29.75 1.87 22.63
N SER A 208 31.01 1.88 22.19
CA SER A 208 31.68 0.74 21.56
C SER A 208 32.56 0.05 22.59
N THR A 209 32.68 -1.28 22.49
CA THR A 209 33.67 -2.04 23.26
C THR A 209 35.12 -1.55 23.08
N MET A 210 35.38 -0.86 21.96
CA MET A 210 36.71 -0.33 21.62
C MET A 210 36.90 1.16 22.01
N SER A 211 35.86 1.81 22.52
CA SER A 211 35.93 3.23 22.89
C SER A 211 34.90 3.57 23.99
N PRO A 212 35.31 4.28 25.06
CA PRO A 212 34.40 4.72 26.11
C PRO A 212 33.43 5.83 25.64
N THR A 213 33.63 6.40 24.45
CA THR A 213 32.82 7.48 23.90
C THR A 213 31.47 6.95 23.47
N LEU A 214 30.39 7.58 23.92
CA LEU A 214 29.02 7.26 23.46
C LEU A 214 28.87 7.44 21.96
N LEU A 215 27.98 6.69 21.37
CA LEU A 215 27.73 6.75 19.92
C LEU A 215 27.31 8.18 19.49
N ARG A 216 26.48 8.85 20.28
CA ARG A 216 26.02 10.24 20.03
C ARG A 216 27.16 11.27 19.94
N ASP A 217 28.28 11.00 20.61
CA ASP A 217 29.41 11.93 20.68
C ASP A 217 30.41 11.75 19.53
N ARG A 218 30.12 10.80 18.61
CA ARG A 218 30.97 10.50 17.46
C ARG A 218 30.58 11.31 16.22
N PRO A 219 31.52 11.99 15.56
CA PRO A 219 31.21 12.75 14.35
C PRO A 219 30.50 11.94 13.26
N ALA A 220 30.85 10.66 13.07
CA ALA A 220 30.20 9.79 12.09
C ALA A 220 28.71 9.55 12.40
N ALA A 221 28.35 9.36 13.67
CA ALA A 221 26.96 9.20 14.07
C ALA A 221 26.17 10.52 13.94
N GLN A 222 26.81 11.65 14.28
CA GLN A 222 26.22 12.99 14.11
C GLN A 222 25.95 13.29 12.64
N SER A 223 26.89 12.97 11.74
CA SER A 223 26.70 13.10 10.30
C SER A 223 25.58 12.20 9.78
N ALA A 224 25.50 10.94 10.22
CA ALA A 224 24.47 10.00 9.85
C ALA A 224 23.06 10.48 10.25
N VAL A 225 22.92 11.01 11.47
CA VAL A 225 21.66 11.61 11.94
C VAL A 225 21.26 12.80 11.09
N GLY A 226 22.22 13.71 10.84
CA GLY A 226 21.97 14.91 10.03
C GLY A 226 21.55 14.58 8.59
N GLU A 227 22.23 13.60 7.95
CA GLU A 227 21.89 13.16 6.61
C GLU A 227 20.52 12.45 6.57
N ALA A 228 20.27 11.50 7.48
CA ALA A 228 19.00 10.79 7.53
C ALA A 228 17.83 11.75 7.82
N GLU A 229 17.99 12.74 8.70
CA GLU A 229 16.97 13.76 8.98
C GLU A 229 16.67 14.60 7.74
N ALA A 230 17.69 15.06 7.02
CA ALA A 230 17.50 15.83 5.79
C ALA A 230 16.77 15.02 4.72
N ILE A 231 17.08 13.73 4.59
CA ILE A 231 16.42 12.81 3.66
C ILE A 231 14.95 12.63 4.04
N ILE A 232 14.64 12.26 5.28
CA ILE A 232 13.27 11.99 5.73
C ILE A 232 12.41 13.24 5.60
N SER A 233 12.88 14.37 6.12
CA SER A 233 12.14 15.63 6.10
C SER A 233 11.94 16.17 4.69
N GLY A 234 12.96 16.10 3.84
CA GLY A 234 12.88 16.50 2.43
C GLY A 234 11.91 15.64 1.62
N ALA A 235 11.97 14.32 1.77
CA ALA A 235 11.07 13.39 1.11
C ALA A 235 9.62 13.60 1.56
N ARG A 236 9.41 13.76 2.87
CA ARG A 236 8.08 14.03 3.46
C ARG A 236 7.46 15.32 2.92
N ALA A 237 8.22 16.40 2.89
CA ALA A 237 7.74 17.70 2.39
C ALA A 237 7.34 17.59 0.91
N TYR A 238 8.16 16.92 0.08
CA TYR A 238 7.87 16.71 -1.34
C TYR A 238 6.60 15.89 -1.56
N VAL A 239 6.40 14.81 -0.79
CA VAL A 239 5.19 13.98 -0.87
C VAL A 239 3.95 14.79 -0.50
N LEU A 240 3.97 15.47 0.64
CA LEU A 240 2.81 16.23 1.13
C LEU A 240 2.40 17.37 0.17
N ASP A 241 3.38 18.11 -0.36
CA ASP A 241 3.13 19.16 -1.35
C ASP A 241 2.56 18.59 -2.66
N SER A 242 3.20 17.55 -3.21
CA SER A 242 2.80 17.00 -4.50
C SER A 242 1.44 16.30 -4.45
N VAL A 243 1.18 15.52 -3.41
CA VAL A 243 -0.12 14.85 -3.20
C VAL A 243 -1.21 15.89 -2.93
N GLY A 244 -0.91 16.93 -2.15
CA GLY A 244 -1.84 18.03 -1.87
C GLY A 244 -2.27 18.73 -3.16
N ARG A 245 -1.33 19.02 -4.06
CA ARG A 245 -1.64 19.64 -5.37
C ARG A 245 -2.47 18.70 -6.27
N ALA A 246 -2.12 17.43 -6.35
CA ALA A 246 -2.89 16.46 -7.13
C ALA A 246 -4.32 16.29 -6.60
N TRP A 247 -4.47 16.24 -5.28
CA TRP A 247 -5.78 16.21 -4.63
C TRP A 247 -6.61 17.45 -4.94
N GLN A 248 -5.99 18.65 -4.83
CA GLN A 248 -6.69 19.90 -5.12
C GLN A 248 -7.12 19.98 -6.58
N ALA A 249 -6.22 19.65 -7.53
CA ALA A 249 -6.54 19.65 -8.95
C ALA A 249 -7.72 18.71 -9.28
N THR A 250 -7.74 17.51 -8.67
CA THR A 250 -8.83 16.55 -8.85
C THR A 250 -10.15 17.06 -8.26
N ARG A 251 -10.10 17.64 -7.06
CA ARG A 251 -11.28 18.19 -6.38
C ARG A 251 -11.89 19.41 -7.10
N ASP A 252 -11.06 20.24 -7.68
CA ASP A 252 -11.49 21.43 -8.41
C ASP A 252 -12.02 21.10 -9.82
N GLY A 253 -12.07 19.81 -10.19
CA GLY A 253 -12.60 19.36 -11.46
C GLY A 253 -11.67 19.65 -12.64
N ASN A 254 -10.36 19.73 -12.42
CA ASN A 254 -9.39 19.83 -13.51
C ASN A 254 -9.60 18.65 -14.47
N GLN A 255 -9.91 18.94 -15.73
CA GLN A 255 -10.17 17.90 -16.73
C GLN A 255 -8.96 17.03 -17.05
N ASP A 256 -7.75 17.55 -16.87
CA ASP A 256 -6.51 16.79 -17.02
C ASP A 256 -5.49 17.06 -15.90
N PRO A 257 -5.62 16.40 -14.74
CA PRO A 257 -4.67 16.50 -13.62
C PRO A 257 -3.42 15.63 -13.81
N SER A 258 -3.13 15.17 -15.02
CA SER A 258 -2.06 14.18 -15.29
C SER A 258 -0.70 14.63 -14.80
N ARG A 259 -0.37 15.91 -14.91
CA ARG A 259 0.91 16.46 -14.46
C ARG A 259 1.06 16.44 -12.94
N GLU A 260 0.04 16.86 -12.21
CA GLU A 260 0.02 16.85 -10.74
C GLU A 260 0.06 15.41 -10.21
N ILE A 261 -0.66 14.51 -10.84
CA ILE A 261 -0.66 13.08 -10.53
C ILE A 261 0.72 12.48 -10.81
N ALA A 262 1.35 12.78 -11.93
CA ALA A 262 2.69 12.32 -12.23
C ALA A 262 3.72 12.82 -11.20
N GLN A 263 3.65 14.09 -10.81
CA GLN A 263 4.52 14.64 -9.76
C GLN A 263 4.29 13.95 -8.42
N SER A 264 3.04 13.67 -8.05
CA SER A 264 2.76 12.97 -6.78
C SER A 264 3.27 11.52 -6.82
N ARG A 265 3.17 10.81 -7.93
CA ARG A 265 3.72 9.45 -8.07
C ARG A 265 5.24 9.44 -8.04
N LEU A 266 5.90 10.42 -8.67
CA LEU A 266 7.35 10.62 -8.52
C LEU A 266 7.75 10.83 -7.06
N ALA A 267 7.01 11.69 -6.35
CA ALA A 267 7.24 11.97 -4.93
C ALA A 267 7.04 10.72 -4.05
N ILE A 268 5.97 9.95 -4.29
CA ILE A 268 5.67 8.69 -3.59
C ILE A 268 6.81 7.69 -3.79
N THR A 269 7.16 7.40 -5.04
CA THR A 269 8.23 6.43 -5.35
C THR A 269 9.56 6.87 -4.77
N ARG A 270 9.90 8.16 -4.91
CA ARG A 270 11.12 8.72 -4.33
C ARG A 270 11.10 8.65 -2.80
N GLY A 271 9.97 8.99 -2.18
CA GLY A 271 9.80 8.95 -0.72
C GLY A 271 10.03 7.55 -0.14
N ILE A 272 9.50 6.51 -0.78
CA ILE A 272 9.74 5.11 -0.38
C ILE A 272 11.24 4.78 -0.45
N ARG A 273 11.91 5.12 -1.55
CA ARG A 273 13.33 4.81 -1.74
C ARG A 273 14.25 5.60 -0.80
N GLU A 274 13.94 6.86 -0.57
CA GLU A 274 14.69 7.69 0.39
C GLU A 274 14.48 7.21 1.84
N SER A 275 13.31 6.67 2.16
CA SER A 275 13.07 6.05 3.47
C SER A 275 13.98 4.84 3.70
N VAL A 276 14.15 3.98 2.69
CA VAL A 276 15.14 2.88 2.74
C VAL A 276 16.55 3.42 2.99
N ARG A 277 16.97 4.40 2.18
CA ARG A 277 18.30 5.01 2.29
C ARG A 277 18.55 5.60 3.69
N ALA A 278 17.58 6.30 4.25
CA ALA A 278 17.71 6.88 5.59
C ALA A 278 17.89 5.78 6.66
N VAL A 279 17.12 4.70 6.57
CA VAL A 279 17.23 3.57 7.50
C VAL A 279 18.57 2.85 7.35
N ASP A 280 19.07 2.68 6.12
CA ASP A 280 20.39 2.08 5.86
C ASP A 280 21.52 2.90 6.50
N ILE A 281 21.49 4.23 6.36
CA ILE A 281 22.47 5.12 6.98
C ILE A 281 22.49 4.95 8.50
N LEU A 282 21.31 4.94 9.13
CA LEU A 282 21.19 4.78 10.58
C LEU A 282 21.62 3.40 11.06
N PHE A 283 21.23 2.35 10.32
CA PHE A 283 21.59 0.97 10.67
C PHE A 283 23.12 0.76 10.61
N HIS A 284 23.77 1.26 9.56
CA HIS A 284 25.23 1.19 9.45
C HIS A 284 25.94 2.01 10.52
N ALA A 285 25.42 3.20 10.86
CA ALA A 285 26.01 4.03 11.91
C ALA A 285 25.89 3.40 13.31
N ALA A 286 24.83 2.61 13.55
CA ALA A 286 24.63 1.87 14.80
C ALA A 286 25.61 0.70 14.97
N GLY A 287 26.14 0.17 13.87
CA GLY A 287 27.08 -0.95 13.88
C GLY A 287 26.48 -2.21 14.49
N SER A 288 27.30 -2.98 15.22
CA SER A 288 26.86 -4.26 15.83
C SER A 288 25.72 -4.12 16.87
N ASN A 289 25.49 -2.92 17.39
CA ASN A 289 24.38 -2.69 18.32
C ASN A 289 23.00 -2.91 17.67
N ALA A 290 22.90 -2.66 16.36
CA ALA A 290 21.65 -2.78 15.63
C ALA A 290 21.26 -4.20 15.21
N VAL A 291 22.18 -5.19 15.29
CA VAL A 291 21.91 -6.54 14.74
C VAL A 291 21.03 -7.42 15.63
N HIS A 292 20.84 -7.03 16.88
CA HIS A 292 20.08 -7.84 17.84
C HIS A 292 18.57 -7.58 17.72
N ARG A 293 17.78 -8.64 17.59
CA ARG A 293 16.30 -8.58 17.51
C ARG A 293 15.62 -7.84 18.67
N ARG A 294 16.28 -7.69 19.82
CA ARG A 294 15.80 -6.89 20.94
C ARG A 294 15.80 -5.38 20.65
N HIS A 295 16.50 -4.95 19.59
CA HIS A 295 16.64 -3.53 19.25
C HIS A 295 15.65 -3.14 18.13
N PRO A 296 14.78 -2.12 18.31
CA PRO A 296 13.77 -1.77 17.32
C PRO A 296 14.34 -1.42 15.93
N LEU A 297 15.56 -0.86 15.86
CA LEU A 297 16.21 -0.47 14.61
C LEU A 297 16.41 -1.66 13.66
N GLU A 298 16.72 -2.86 14.20
CA GLU A 298 16.85 -4.10 13.43
C GLU A 298 15.55 -4.45 12.70
N ARG A 299 14.42 -4.31 13.41
CA ARG A 299 13.11 -4.57 12.83
C ARG A 299 12.77 -3.57 11.75
N PHE A 300 12.95 -2.26 11.97
CA PHE A 300 12.72 -1.23 10.95
C PHE A 300 13.57 -1.45 9.70
N PHE A 301 14.83 -1.86 9.86
CA PHE A 301 15.69 -2.20 8.74
C PHE A 301 15.12 -3.31 7.86
N ARG A 302 14.67 -4.42 8.45
CA ARG A 302 14.08 -5.53 7.69
C ARG A 302 12.73 -5.15 7.08
N ASP A 303 11.89 -4.48 7.84
CA ASP A 303 10.53 -4.14 7.44
C ASP A 303 10.50 -3.17 6.26
N ILE A 304 11.37 -2.14 6.28
CA ILE A 304 11.41 -1.14 5.20
C ILE A 304 11.86 -1.76 3.87
N HIS A 305 12.81 -2.71 3.91
CA HIS A 305 13.28 -3.38 2.71
C HIS A 305 12.21 -4.27 2.08
N VAL A 306 11.35 -4.89 2.88
CA VAL A 306 10.20 -5.67 2.37
C VAL A 306 9.11 -4.74 1.85
N ALA A 307 8.73 -3.73 2.60
CA ALA A 307 7.69 -2.78 2.20
C ALA A 307 8.04 -2.04 0.89
N ALA A 308 9.31 -1.72 0.67
CA ALA A 308 9.79 -1.02 -0.52
C ALA A 308 9.70 -1.84 -1.82
N GLN A 309 9.43 -3.16 -1.75
CA GLN A 309 9.18 -4.01 -2.93
C GLN A 309 7.77 -3.83 -3.49
N HIS A 310 6.89 -3.10 -2.80
CA HIS A 310 5.56 -2.79 -3.31
C HIS A 310 5.63 -2.01 -4.63
N ILE A 311 4.63 -2.22 -5.50
CA ILE A 311 4.54 -1.60 -6.84
C ILE A 311 4.72 -0.08 -6.82
N ALA A 312 4.29 0.62 -5.76
CA ALA A 312 4.47 2.06 -5.60
C ALA A 312 5.95 2.50 -5.50
N GLY A 313 6.86 1.58 -5.10
CA GLY A 313 8.31 1.81 -4.99
C GLY A 313 9.11 1.47 -6.27
N LEU A 314 8.47 0.91 -7.31
CA LEU A 314 9.16 0.43 -8.49
C LEU A 314 9.77 1.56 -9.36
N PRO A 315 10.97 1.33 -9.95
CA PRO A 315 11.63 2.28 -10.84
C PRO A 315 10.77 2.70 -12.05
N SER A 316 9.91 1.83 -12.54
CA SER A 316 9.01 2.11 -13.67
C SER A 316 8.08 3.30 -13.44
N ASN A 317 7.74 3.62 -12.18
CA ASN A 317 6.98 4.82 -11.86
C ASN A 317 7.76 6.13 -12.12
N ILE A 318 9.08 6.08 -11.96
CA ILE A 318 9.96 7.22 -12.29
C ILE A 318 9.97 7.45 -13.80
N GLU A 319 10.08 6.37 -14.58
CA GLU A 319 10.00 6.45 -16.04
C GLU A 319 8.64 7.00 -16.49
N ALA A 320 7.54 6.44 -16.00
CA ALA A 320 6.19 6.88 -16.33
C ALA A 320 5.96 8.36 -16.00
N GLY A 321 6.40 8.82 -14.82
CA GLY A 321 6.35 10.23 -14.46
C GLY A 321 7.19 11.11 -15.38
N GLY A 322 8.38 10.66 -15.79
CA GLY A 322 9.25 11.34 -16.76
C GLY A 322 8.60 11.47 -18.14
N ARG A 323 7.89 10.43 -18.60
CA ARG A 323 7.13 10.46 -19.86
C ARG A 323 6.08 11.57 -19.84
N VAL A 324 5.29 11.67 -18.76
CA VAL A 324 4.29 12.75 -18.63
C VAL A 324 4.94 14.13 -18.64
N MET A 325 6.10 14.32 -17.98
CA MET A 325 6.85 15.60 -18.03
C MET A 325 7.32 15.95 -19.44
N LEU A 326 7.51 14.96 -20.31
CA LEU A 326 7.87 15.13 -21.71
C LEU A 326 6.64 15.27 -22.63
N GLY A 327 5.42 15.29 -22.10
CA GLY A 327 4.17 15.37 -22.88
C GLY A 327 3.76 14.05 -23.54
N LEU A 328 4.26 12.91 -23.02
CA LEU A 328 3.92 11.57 -23.51
C LEU A 328 2.92 10.90 -22.56
N GLU A 329 2.16 9.92 -23.08
CA GLU A 329 1.33 9.07 -22.25
C GLU A 329 2.22 8.29 -21.23
N PRO A 330 1.78 8.14 -19.98
CA PRO A 330 2.61 7.54 -18.92
C PRO A 330 3.01 6.09 -19.24
N GLY A 331 2.09 5.29 -19.72
CA GLY A 331 2.27 3.86 -19.86
C GLY A 331 2.43 3.16 -18.49
N GLY A 332 2.05 1.89 -18.44
CA GLY A 332 2.17 1.11 -17.21
C GLY A 332 0.87 1.02 -16.37
N PRO A 333 0.85 0.10 -15.39
CA PRO A 333 -0.36 -0.20 -14.64
C PRO A 333 -0.76 0.95 -13.72
N GLY A 334 -2.05 1.19 -13.64
CA GLY A 334 -2.62 2.15 -12.69
C GLY A 334 -2.45 3.63 -13.06
N TRP A 335 -2.17 3.94 -14.35
CA TRP A 335 -2.12 5.31 -14.89
C TRP A 335 -3.38 5.69 -15.65
#